data_eb9aade5d686013032077733c0f9756d
#
_entry.id   eb9aade5d686013032077733c0f9756d
#
_cell.length_a   1.000
_cell.length_b   1.000
_cell.length_c   1.000
_cell.angle_alpha   90.00
_cell.angle_beta   90.00
_cell.angle_gamma   90.00
#
_symmetry.space_group_name_H-M   'P 1'
#
loop_
_entity.id
_entity.type
_entity.pdbx_description
1 polymer ?
#
loop_
_entity_poly.entity_id
_entity_poly.type
_entity_poly.pdbx_seq_one_letter_code
_entity_poly.pdbx_strand_id
1 'polypeptide(L)'
;MVIMLVCAGCGKEESTAKLNLTVKQLEEFYPGDISKVDHIEVRSGSTGELKTYTDKQVVQDWIGKVRHIKLTPDPNQEGRVGFLYSVVLFEDKEKKLVFTPGGIGGAYYLHSPELVKGISELFQSK
;
A
#
# COMPACT_ATOMS: atom_id res chain seq x y z
N MET A 1 -40.32 4.99 -13.61
CA MET A 1 -39.76 5.35 -14.12
C MET A 1 -38.52 5.71 -13.86
N VAL A 2 -38.26 6.25 -13.70
CA VAL A 2 -37.26 6.70 -13.24
C VAL A 2 -36.23 5.86 -12.82
N ILE A 3 -36.53 4.83 -12.30
CA ILE A 3 -35.67 3.94 -11.81
C ILE A 3 -34.67 3.48 -12.70
N MET A 4 -35.05 3.19 -13.81
CA MET A 4 -34.15 2.62 -14.67
C MET A 4 -32.99 3.41 -14.82
N LEU A 5 -33.15 4.57 -14.73
CA LEU A 5 -32.08 5.41 -14.91
C LEU A 5 -31.01 5.09 -13.99
N VAL A 6 -31.39 4.76 -12.89
CA VAL A 6 -30.48 4.47 -11.85
C VAL A 6 -29.61 3.34 -12.23
N CYS A 7 -30.21 2.33 -12.76
CA CYS A 7 -29.44 1.17 -13.11
C CYS A 7 -28.38 1.50 -14.11
N ALA A 8 -28.70 2.29 -15.04
CA ALA A 8 -27.76 2.61 -16.06
C ALA A 8 -26.60 3.34 -15.42
N GLY A 9 -26.89 4.14 -14.45
CA GLY A 9 -25.84 4.88 -13.79
C GLY A 9 -24.89 3.97 -13.06
N CYS A 10 -25.37 2.92 -12.49
CA CYS A 10 -24.54 2.05 -11.69
C CYS A 10 -23.34 1.50 -12.45
N GLY A 11 -23.56 1.02 -13.63
CA GLY A 11 -22.46 0.47 -14.39
C GLY A 11 -21.39 1.49 -14.69
N LYS A 12 -21.79 2.69 -14.96
CA LYS A 12 -20.83 3.70 -15.29
C LYS A 12 -20.10 4.14 -14.06
N GLU A 13 -20.78 4.13 -12.96
CA GLU A 13 -20.16 4.54 -11.72
C GLU A 13 -18.96 3.69 -11.35
N GLU A 14 -19.01 2.42 -11.63
CA GLU A 14 -17.89 1.57 -11.33
C GLU A 14 -16.65 1.97 -12.09
N SER A 15 -16.81 2.26 -13.36
CA SER A 15 -15.68 2.69 -14.16
C SER A 15 -15.16 4.02 -13.67
N THR A 16 -16.08 4.90 -13.33
CA THR A 16 -15.72 6.22 -12.87
C THR A 16 -14.96 6.12 -11.56
N ALA A 17 -15.36 5.22 -10.70
CA ALA A 17 -14.69 5.08 -9.42
C ALA A 17 -13.23 4.74 -9.61
N LYS A 18 -12.89 3.90 -10.59
CA LYS A 18 -11.51 3.57 -10.84
C LYS A 18 -10.72 4.78 -11.30
N LEU A 19 -11.37 5.66 -12.05
CA LEU A 19 -10.70 6.84 -12.56
C LEU A 19 -10.59 7.94 -11.53
N ASN A 20 -11.30 7.78 -10.41
CA ASN A 20 -11.30 8.78 -9.37
C ASN A 20 -10.27 8.56 -8.27
N LEU A 21 -9.25 7.79 -8.57
CA LEU A 21 -8.18 7.60 -7.61
C LEU A 21 -7.48 8.94 -7.39
N THR A 22 -7.10 9.19 -6.18
CA THR A 22 -6.47 10.47 -5.81
C THR A 22 -5.16 10.23 -5.11
N VAL A 23 -4.35 11.27 -5.01
CA VAL A 23 -3.10 11.22 -4.27
C VAL A 23 -3.45 11.05 -2.81
N LYS A 24 -2.82 10.08 -2.14
CA LYS A 24 -3.05 9.81 -0.72
C LYS A 24 -1.72 9.51 -0.05
N GLN A 25 -1.67 9.77 1.25
CA GLN A 25 -0.52 9.38 2.05
C GLN A 25 -0.66 7.90 2.39
N LEU A 26 0.46 7.23 2.59
CA LEU A 26 0.45 5.80 2.90
C LEU A 26 -0.46 5.48 4.08
N GLU A 27 -0.44 6.29 5.12
CA GLU A 27 -1.25 6.03 6.32
C GLU A 27 -2.75 6.05 6.04
N GLU A 28 -3.18 6.69 4.96
CA GLU A 28 -4.60 6.75 4.64
C GLU A 28 -5.14 5.41 4.15
N PHE A 29 -4.27 4.51 3.75
CA PHE A 29 -4.67 3.18 3.32
C PHE A 29 -4.79 2.21 4.50
N TYR A 30 -4.22 2.57 5.64
CA TYR A 30 -4.24 1.68 6.80
C TYR A 30 -5.60 1.74 7.49
N PRO A 31 -6.21 0.59 7.76
CA PRO A 31 -7.52 0.59 8.45
C PRO A 31 -7.30 0.84 9.94
N GLY A 32 -7.44 2.08 10.34
CA GLY A 32 -7.25 2.48 11.72
C GLY A 32 -6.04 3.38 11.89
N ASP A 33 -5.38 3.25 13.03
CA ASP A 33 -4.24 4.09 13.39
C ASP A 33 -2.95 3.35 13.08
N ILE A 34 -2.22 3.83 12.07
CA ILE A 34 -0.99 3.17 11.63
C ILE A 34 0.09 3.16 12.71
N SER A 35 0.00 4.05 13.69
CA SER A 35 0.98 4.08 14.77
C SER A 35 0.87 2.85 15.67
N LYS A 36 -0.19 2.07 15.52
CA LYS A 36 -0.38 0.85 16.30
C LYS A 36 0.25 -0.37 15.65
N VAL A 37 0.84 -0.22 14.48
CA VAL A 37 1.56 -1.33 13.84
C VAL A 37 2.69 -1.78 14.75
N ASP A 38 2.77 -3.08 14.98
CA ASP A 38 3.78 -3.65 15.88
C ASP A 38 4.65 -4.72 15.22
N HIS A 39 4.39 -5.03 13.98
CA HIS A 39 5.10 -6.11 13.29
C HIS A 39 5.08 -5.78 11.78
N ILE A 40 6.24 -5.87 11.16
CA ILE A 40 6.37 -5.62 9.72
C ILE A 40 7.06 -6.80 9.09
N GLU A 41 6.58 -7.24 7.94
CA GLU A 41 7.28 -8.25 7.14
C GLU A 41 7.58 -7.65 5.79
N VAL A 42 8.79 -7.87 5.29
CA VAL A 42 9.21 -7.40 3.97
C VAL A 42 9.77 -8.58 3.20
N ARG A 43 9.23 -8.81 2.02
CA ARG A 43 9.72 -9.88 1.14
C ARG A 43 10.36 -9.26 -0.10
N SER A 44 11.54 -9.72 -0.44
CA SER A 44 12.20 -9.29 -1.66
C SER A 44 11.57 -9.99 -2.86
N GLY A 45 11.20 -9.23 -3.88
CA GLY A 45 10.62 -9.80 -5.09
C GLY A 45 11.67 -10.51 -5.94
N SER A 46 12.93 -10.13 -5.83
CA SER A 46 13.98 -10.74 -6.64
C SER A 46 14.51 -12.06 -6.05
N THR A 47 14.56 -12.17 -4.73
CA THR A 47 15.13 -13.36 -4.08
C THR A 47 14.10 -14.20 -3.33
N GLY A 48 12.93 -13.61 -3.01
CA GLY A 48 11.93 -14.30 -2.22
C GLY A 48 12.25 -14.29 -0.73
N GLU A 49 13.35 -13.67 -0.34
CA GLU A 49 13.74 -13.63 1.07
C GLU A 49 12.75 -12.81 1.88
N LEU A 50 12.36 -13.33 3.04
CA LEU A 50 11.42 -12.65 3.94
C LEU A 50 12.15 -12.21 5.19
N LYS A 51 11.99 -10.95 5.56
CA LYS A 51 12.54 -10.44 6.81
C LYS A 51 11.41 -9.90 7.66
N THR A 52 11.49 -10.13 8.96
CA THR A 52 10.45 -9.78 9.90
C THR A 52 11.01 -8.82 10.95
N TYR A 53 10.24 -7.79 11.29
CA TYR A 53 10.65 -6.78 12.24
C TYR A 53 9.59 -6.67 13.34
N THR A 54 10.00 -6.94 14.59
CA THR A 54 9.11 -6.88 15.74
C THR A 54 9.65 -5.97 16.85
N ASP A 55 10.85 -5.42 16.67
CA ASP A 55 11.41 -4.48 17.63
C ASP A 55 10.59 -3.20 17.55
N LYS A 56 9.99 -2.81 18.66
CA LYS A 56 9.07 -1.70 18.71
C LYS A 56 9.71 -0.40 18.19
N GLN A 57 10.95 -0.14 18.57
CA GLN A 57 11.61 1.09 18.15
C GLN A 57 11.83 1.10 16.63
N VAL A 58 12.30 -0.02 16.09
CA VAL A 58 12.53 -0.14 14.65
C VAL A 58 11.23 0.04 13.89
N VAL A 59 10.17 -0.62 14.34
CA VAL A 59 8.88 -0.56 13.69
C VAL A 59 8.34 0.87 13.71
N GLN A 60 8.36 1.51 14.89
CA GLN A 60 7.81 2.84 15.02
C GLN A 60 8.60 3.89 14.25
N ASP A 61 9.92 3.76 14.22
CA ASP A 61 10.76 4.69 13.48
C ASP A 61 10.48 4.59 11.99
N TRP A 62 10.34 3.36 11.49
CA TRP A 62 10.09 3.16 10.07
C TRP A 62 8.68 3.67 9.68
N ILE A 63 7.69 3.37 10.50
CA ILE A 63 6.34 3.85 10.24
C ILE A 63 6.35 5.38 10.21
N GLY A 64 7.08 6.01 11.12
CA GLY A 64 7.19 7.47 11.14
C GLY A 64 7.79 8.05 9.88
N LYS A 65 8.69 7.30 9.24
CA LYS A 65 9.32 7.76 8.01
C LYS A 65 8.39 7.64 6.80
N VAL A 66 7.58 6.60 6.74
CA VAL A 66 6.83 6.31 5.51
C VAL A 66 5.36 6.71 5.55
N ARG A 67 4.81 6.95 6.72
CA ARG A 67 3.35 7.16 6.84
C ARG A 67 2.83 8.36 6.07
N HIS A 68 3.64 9.39 5.90
CA HIS A 68 3.22 10.61 5.21
C HIS A 68 3.64 10.67 3.74
N ILE A 69 4.27 9.62 3.24
CA ILE A 69 4.68 9.60 1.83
C ILE A 69 3.43 9.59 0.96
N LYS A 70 3.38 10.51 0.01
CA LYS A 70 2.24 10.62 -0.88
C LYS A 70 2.39 9.67 -2.05
N LEU A 71 1.33 8.96 -2.36
CA LEU A 71 1.30 8.02 -3.46
C LEU A 71 0.38 8.57 -4.54
N THR A 72 0.90 8.65 -5.75
CA THR A 72 0.17 9.20 -6.90
C THR A 72 -0.35 8.05 -7.76
N PRO A 73 -1.66 8.04 -8.05
CA PRO A 73 -2.23 6.97 -8.86
C PRO A 73 -1.55 6.89 -10.22
N ASP A 74 -1.32 5.66 -10.68
CA ASP A 74 -0.77 5.44 -12.01
C ASP A 74 -1.93 5.54 -13.00
N PRO A 75 -1.81 6.34 -14.05
CA PRO A 75 -2.87 6.42 -15.06
C PRO A 75 -3.15 5.07 -15.70
N ASN A 76 -2.16 4.18 -15.71
CA ASN A 76 -2.32 2.85 -16.26
C ASN A 76 -2.63 1.86 -15.14
N GLN A 77 -3.88 1.41 -15.08
CA GLN A 77 -4.33 0.48 -14.05
C GLN A 77 -4.40 -0.97 -14.55
N GLU A 78 -3.71 -1.28 -15.66
CA GLU A 78 -3.70 -2.65 -16.16
C GLU A 78 -2.98 -3.58 -15.21
N GLY A 79 -3.44 -4.81 -15.13
CA GLY A 79 -2.83 -5.79 -14.24
C GLY A 79 -1.35 -5.99 -14.50
N ARG A 80 -0.60 -6.21 -13.44
CA ARG A 80 0.86 -6.39 -13.52
C ARG A 80 1.26 -7.54 -12.63
N VAL A 81 2.40 -8.12 -12.94
CA VAL A 81 2.95 -9.21 -12.14
C VAL A 81 4.33 -8.78 -11.64
N GLY A 82 4.69 -9.29 -10.48
CA GLY A 82 6.00 -9.02 -9.93
C GLY A 82 6.02 -7.78 -9.04
N PHE A 83 7.05 -7.67 -8.23
CA PHE A 83 7.23 -6.53 -7.34
C PHE A 83 8.70 -6.49 -6.88
N LEU A 84 9.17 -5.31 -6.49
CA LEU A 84 10.51 -5.16 -5.93
C LEU A 84 10.49 -5.68 -4.50
N TYR A 85 9.51 -5.22 -3.73
CA TYR A 85 9.32 -5.63 -2.35
C TYR A 85 7.84 -5.74 -2.07
N SER A 86 7.46 -6.65 -1.18
CA SER A 86 6.10 -6.73 -0.67
C SER A 86 6.17 -6.50 0.82
N VAL A 87 5.33 -5.61 1.33
CA VAL A 87 5.32 -5.24 2.73
C VAL A 87 3.99 -5.60 3.35
N VAL A 88 4.02 -6.22 4.53
CA VAL A 88 2.82 -6.51 5.28
C VAL A 88 2.93 -5.85 6.64
N LEU A 89 1.91 -5.10 7.01
CA LEU A 89 1.84 -4.44 8.31
C LEU A 89 0.85 -5.20 9.18
N PHE A 90 1.28 -5.52 10.39
CA PHE A 90 0.44 -6.26 11.34
C PHE A 90 0.21 -5.43 12.60
N GLU A 91 -0.95 -5.65 13.19
CA GLU A 91 -1.27 -5.06 14.47
C GLU A 91 -1.88 -6.17 15.31
N ASP A 92 -1.27 -6.48 16.44
CA ASP A 92 -1.76 -7.51 17.36
C ASP A 92 -1.97 -8.85 16.62
N LYS A 93 -0.96 -9.23 15.82
CA LYS A 93 -0.93 -10.47 15.04
C LYS A 93 -1.92 -10.51 13.88
N GLU A 94 -2.64 -9.44 13.67
CA GLU A 94 -3.61 -9.36 12.57
C GLU A 94 -3.00 -8.62 11.39
N LYS A 95 -3.11 -9.20 10.19
CA LYS A 95 -2.61 -8.58 8.98
C LYS A 95 -3.54 -7.43 8.61
N LYS A 96 -3.05 -6.22 8.63
CA LYS A 96 -3.86 -5.04 8.39
C LYS A 96 -3.70 -4.41 7.02
N LEU A 97 -2.49 -4.46 6.46
CA LEU A 97 -2.25 -3.84 5.16
C LEU A 97 -1.14 -4.58 4.44
N VAL A 98 -1.34 -4.83 3.16
CA VAL A 98 -0.34 -5.43 2.29
C VAL A 98 -0.13 -4.48 1.14
N PHE A 99 1.11 -4.15 0.84
CA PHE A 99 1.38 -3.26 -0.29
C PHE A 99 2.75 -3.53 -0.91
N THR A 100 2.93 -3.04 -2.13
CA THR A 100 4.21 -3.01 -2.81
C THR A 100 4.47 -1.55 -3.18
N PRO A 101 5.69 -1.19 -3.60
CA PRO A 101 5.95 0.19 -3.97
C PRO A 101 5.02 0.74 -5.06
N GLY A 102 4.47 -0.12 -5.88
CA GLY A 102 3.58 0.31 -6.96
C GLY A 102 2.15 -0.17 -6.85
N GLY A 103 1.76 -0.80 -5.75
CA GLY A 103 0.39 -1.31 -5.63
C GLY A 103 -0.09 -1.35 -4.21
N ILE A 104 -1.28 -0.80 -3.96
CA ILE A 104 -1.84 -0.78 -2.62
C ILE A 104 -3.35 -0.64 -2.76
N GLY A 105 -4.07 -1.36 -1.93
CA GLY A 105 -5.52 -1.25 -1.93
C GLY A 105 -6.20 -1.66 -3.22
N GLY A 106 -5.58 -2.57 -3.98
CA GLY A 106 -6.17 -3.04 -5.23
C GLY A 106 -5.95 -2.12 -6.42
N ALA A 107 -5.14 -1.08 -6.27
CA ALA A 107 -4.86 -0.13 -7.35
C ALA A 107 -3.36 0.04 -7.53
N TYR A 108 -2.96 0.53 -8.69
CA TYR A 108 -1.56 0.77 -8.98
C TYR A 108 -1.22 2.24 -8.82
N TYR A 109 -0.02 2.48 -8.32
CA TYR A 109 0.48 3.83 -8.09
C TYR A 109 1.86 3.96 -8.71
N LEU A 110 2.23 5.19 -9.04
CA LEU A 110 3.57 5.45 -9.57
C LEU A 110 4.56 5.15 -8.44
N HIS A 111 5.71 4.59 -8.79
CA HIS A 111 6.70 4.28 -7.79
C HIS A 111 7.21 5.57 -7.14
N SER A 112 7.13 5.63 -5.84
CA SER A 112 7.68 6.75 -5.08
C SER A 112 9.12 6.41 -4.73
N PRO A 113 10.11 7.21 -5.13
CA PRO A 113 11.50 6.95 -4.78
C PRO A 113 11.69 6.92 -3.27
N GLU A 114 10.94 7.74 -2.55
CA GLU A 114 11.01 7.78 -1.10
C GLU A 114 10.54 6.47 -0.48
N LEU A 115 9.46 5.91 -1.00
CA LEU A 115 8.93 4.67 -0.46
C LEU A 115 9.85 3.51 -0.78
N VAL A 116 10.34 3.44 -2.02
CA VAL A 116 11.27 2.38 -2.43
C VAL A 116 12.52 2.45 -1.55
N LYS A 117 13.05 3.66 -1.33
CA LYS A 117 14.24 3.82 -0.51
C LYS A 117 13.97 3.40 0.93
N GLY A 118 12.84 3.80 1.49
CA GLY A 118 12.49 3.46 2.86
C GLY A 118 12.37 1.96 3.06
N ILE A 119 11.75 1.26 2.11
CA ILE A 119 11.60 -0.18 2.21
C ILE A 119 12.97 -0.86 2.06
N SER A 120 13.76 -0.40 1.09
CA SER A 120 15.07 -0.98 0.85
C SER A 120 15.99 -0.82 2.05
N GLU A 121 15.97 0.36 2.67
CA GLU A 121 16.79 0.60 3.85
C GLU A 121 16.38 -0.30 5.01
N LEU A 122 15.09 -0.49 5.19
CA LEU A 122 14.63 -1.39 6.24
C LEU A 122 15.08 -2.82 5.95
N PHE A 123 14.89 -3.26 4.71
CA PHE A 123 15.25 -4.62 4.34
C PHE A 123 16.74 -4.87 4.51
N GLN A 124 17.57 -3.91 4.16
CA GLN A 124 19.01 -4.07 4.27
C GLN A 124 19.54 -3.90 5.69
N SER A 125 18.73 -3.38 6.59
CA SER A 125 19.15 -3.16 7.97
C SER A 125 19.26 -4.46 8.76
N LYS A 126 18.75 -5.56 8.20
CA LYS A 126 18.76 -6.84 8.91
C LYS A 126 19.41 -8.02 8.12
#